data_46b1707394197cd3a442230526fa4ce8
#
_entry.id   46b1707394197cd3a442230526fa4ce8
#
_cell.length_a   1.000
_cell.length_b   1.000
_cell.length_c   1.000
_cell.angle_alpha   90.00
_cell.angle_beta   90.00
_cell.angle_gamma   90.00
#
_symmetry.space_group_name_H-M   'P 1'
#
loop_
_entity.id
_entity.type
_entity.pdbx_description
1 polymer ?
#
loop_
_entity_poly.entity_id
_entity_poly.type
_entity_poly.pdbx_seq_one_letter_code
_entity_poly.pdbx_strand_id
1 'polypeptide(L)'
;GLSDDNFPKNSESRDILIDESYTEIWAKLMNCYFVSSRVNSQMKFQHFCTLVGIEKEFTLYQANKIKGFIKKSRNKNIDSQTNTTAYYLVCGEIFSQLDEFLMNCDFNPYLRDHPKCLEYLYHLNILDKRKVSTDDKYYNTLRMSAIELEV
;
A
#
# COMPACT_ATOMS: atom_id res chain seq x y z
N GLY A 1 3.00 12.65 19.40
CA GLY A 1 3.01 11.32 18.78
C GLY A 1 1.65 10.98 18.23
N LEU A 2 1.58 10.36 17.05
CA LEU A 2 0.38 9.66 16.61
C LEU A 2 0.23 8.51 17.59
N SER A 3 -0.85 8.53 18.38
CA SER A 3 -1.15 7.44 19.30
C SER A 3 -1.77 6.29 18.52
N ASP A 4 -1.58 5.06 18.97
CA ASP A 4 -2.25 3.85 18.45
C ASP A 4 -3.79 3.95 18.47
N ASP A 5 -4.32 5.03 19.06
CA ASP A 5 -5.76 5.32 19.17
C ASP A 5 -6.46 5.58 17.82
N ASN A 6 -5.71 5.78 16.74
CA ASN A 6 -6.29 6.00 15.39
C ASN A 6 -6.49 4.71 14.60
N PHE A 7 -6.02 3.58 15.14
CA PHE A 7 -6.29 2.25 14.57
C PHE A 7 -7.55 1.67 15.19
N PRO A 8 -8.37 0.98 14.39
CA PRO A 8 -9.51 0.27 14.94
C PRO A 8 -9.02 -0.68 16.02
N LYS A 9 -9.50 -0.47 17.27
CA LYS A 9 -9.22 -1.37 18.40
C LYS A 9 -10.01 -2.68 18.28
N ASN A 10 -10.98 -2.72 17.35
CA ASN A 10 -11.78 -3.89 17.06
C ASN A 10 -11.05 -4.77 16.04
N SER A 11 -10.87 -6.04 16.39
CA SER A 11 -10.22 -7.04 15.53
C SER A 11 -10.89 -7.14 14.16
N GLU A 12 -12.19 -7.12 14.09
CA GLU A 12 -12.98 -7.22 12.86
C GLU A 12 -12.67 -6.08 11.87
N SER A 13 -12.62 -4.84 12.35
CA SER A 13 -12.25 -3.69 11.50
C SER A 13 -10.80 -3.74 11.03
N ARG A 14 -9.90 -4.31 11.83
CA ARG A 14 -8.50 -4.51 11.45
C ARG A 14 -8.37 -5.59 10.38
N ASP A 15 -9.11 -6.66 10.50
CA ASP A 15 -9.14 -7.75 9.52
C ASP A 15 -9.59 -7.24 8.14
N ILE A 16 -10.65 -6.43 8.09
CA ILE A 16 -11.12 -5.79 6.84
C ILE A 16 -10.01 -4.94 6.20
N LEU A 17 -9.31 -4.12 6.98
CA LEU A 17 -8.22 -3.29 6.47
C LEU A 17 -7.07 -4.12 5.90
N ILE A 18 -6.75 -5.24 6.54
CA ILE A 18 -5.71 -6.17 6.09
C ILE A 18 -6.14 -6.85 4.79
N ASP A 19 -7.38 -7.32 4.69
CA ASP A 19 -7.93 -7.97 3.51
C ASP A 19 -7.91 -7.07 2.28
N GLU A 20 -8.38 -5.85 2.44
CA GLU A 20 -8.41 -4.86 1.37
C GLU A 20 -7.00 -4.49 0.93
N SER A 21 -6.09 -4.27 1.87
CA SER A 21 -4.69 -3.96 1.55
C SER A 21 -3.98 -5.11 0.85
N TYR A 22 -4.19 -6.34 1.32
CA TYR A 22 -3.64 -7.54 0.70
C TYR A 22 -4.08 -7.66 -0.75
N THR A 23 -5.38 -7.53 -0.98
CA THR A 23 -5.97 -7.61 -2.33
C THR A 23 -5.43 -6.50 -3.23
N GLU A 24 -5.33 -5.27 -2.73
CA GLU A 24 -4.82 -4.12 -3.48
C GLU A 24 -3.35 -4.29 -3.89
N ILE A 25 -2.49 -4.80 -3.00
CA ILE A 25 -1.09 -5.07 -3.33
C ILE A 25 -0.99 -6.06 -4.49
N TRP A 26 -1.70 -7.16 -4.41
CA TRP A 26 -1.69 -8.15 -5.50
C TRP A 26 -2.30 -7.61 -6.78
N ALA A 27 -3.35 -6.80 -6.71
CA ALA A 27 -3.94 -6.14 -7.87
C ALA A 27 -2.91 -5.23 -8.57
N LYS A 28 -2.15 -4.45 -7.83
CA LYS A 28 -1.08 -3.59 -8.37
C LYS A 28 0.04 -4.41 -9.02
N LEU A 29 0.49 -5.48 -8.37
CA LEU A 29 1.51 -6.36 -8.94
C LEU A 29 1.03 -7.04 -10.23
N MET A 30 -0.22 -7.51 -10.25
CA MET A 30 -0.83 -8.11 -11.44
C MET A 30 -1.00 -7.09 -12.56
N ASN A 31 -1.38 -5.85 -12.26
CA ASN A 31 -1.44 -4.77 -13.24
C ASN A 31 -0.06 -4.53 -13.87
N CYS A 32 0.99 -4.42 -13.07
CA CYS A 32 2.36 -4.31 -13.58
C CYS A 32 2.73 -5.48 -14.50
N TYR A 33 2.33 -6.71 -14.12
CA TYR A 33 2.55 -7.89 -14.95
C TYR A 33 1.81 -7.81 -16.29
N PHE A 34 0.53 -7.47 -16.29
CA PHE A 34 -0.26 -7.35 -17.53
C PHE A 34 0.29 -6.27 -18.45
N VAL A 35 0.68 -5.11 -17.92
CA VAL A 35 1.29 -4.05 -18.72
C VAL A 35 2.62 -4.52 -19.32
N SER A 36 3.48 -5.14 -18.50
CA SER A 36 4.77 -5.64 -18.98
C SER A 36 4.64 -6.76 -20.01
N SER A 37 3.58 -7.58 -19.93
CA SER A 37 3.34 -8.68 -20.86
C SER A 37 2.99 -8.22 -22.27
N ARG A 38 2.49 -6.99 -22.41
CA ARG A 38 2.17 -6.38 -23.72
C ARG A 38 3.41 -5.92 -24.49
N VAL A 39 4.53 -5.79 -23.80
CA VAL A 39 5.79 -5.43 -24.46
C VAL A 39 6.35 -6.64 -25.18
N ASN A 40 6.48 -6.55 -26.50
CA ASN A 40 7.11 -7.60 -27.31
C ASN A 40 8.64 -7.51 -27.19
N SER A 41 9.19 -7.93 -26.07
CA SER A 41 10.61 -7.82 -25.75
C SER A 41 11.08 -9.01 -24.93
N GLN A 42 12.34 -9.38 -25.15
CA GLN A 42 13.05 -10.32 -24.27
C GLN A 42 13.27 -9.75 -22.86
N MET A 43 13.03 -8.44 -22.65
CA MET A 43 13.23 -7.71 -21.40
C MET A 43 11.95 -7.58 -20.57
N LYS A 44 10.93 -8.44 -20.78
CA LYS A 44 9.64 -8.36 -20.06
C LYS A 44 9.81 -8.34 -18.54
N PHE A 45 10.71 -9.15 -18.01
CA PHE A 45 10.96 -9.21 -16.57
C PHE A 45 11.58 -7.89 -16.04
N GLN A 46 12.54 -7.31 -16.75
CA GLN A 46 13.11 -6.01 -16.35
C GLN A 46 12.07 -4.90 -16.42
N HIS A 47 11.22 -4.93 -17.44
CA HIS A 47 10.12 -3.99 -17.57
C HIS A 47 9.12 -4.14 -16.42
N PHE A 48 8.76 -5.37 -16.06
CA PHE A 48 7.94 -5.65 -14.89
C PHE A 48 8.56 -5.08 -13.60
N CYS A 49 9.83 -5.36 -13.34
CA CYS A 49 10.53 -4.83 -12.17
C CYS A 49 10.55 -3.30 -12.14
N THR A 50 10.73 -2.65 -13.30
CA THR A 50 10.67 -1.19 -13.41
C THR A 50 9.28 -0.66 -13.05
N LEU A 51 8.22 -1.27 -13.56
CA LEU A 51 6.84 -0.87 -13.26
C LEU A 51 6.51 -1.06 -11.78
N VAL A 52 6.93 -2.17 -11.18
CA VAL A 52 6.78 -2.41 -9.73
C VAL A 52 7.52 -1.35 -8.92
N GLY A 53 8.73 -0.97 -9.33
CA GLY A 53 9.49 0.11 -8.71
C GLY A 53 8.75 1.46 -8.76
N ILE A 54 8.19 1.82 -9.91
CA ILE A 54 7.40 3.04 -10.08
C ILE A 54 6.15 3.00 -9.19
N GLU A 55 5.43 1.88 -9.17
CA GLU A 55 4.23 1.72 -8.35
C GLU A 55 4.55 1.79 -6.85
N LYS A 56 5.67 1.22 -6.44
CA LYS A 56 6.19 1.32 -5.07
C LYS A 56 6.42 2.78 -4.67
N GLU A 57 7.21 3.52 -5.43
CA GLU A 57 7.52 4.94 -5.15
C GLU A 57 6.24 5.79 -5.12
N PHE A 58 5.32 5.55 -6.05
CA PHE A 58 4.06 6.25 -6.10
C PHE A 58 3.17 5.94 -4.88
N THR A 59 3.06 4.67 -4.49
CA THR A 59 2.27 4.26 -3.31
C THR A 59 2.85 4.86 -2.03
N LEU A 60 4.17 4.87 -1.87
CA LEU A 60 4.86 5.52 -0.75
C LEU A 60 4.61 7.02 -0.72
N TYR A 61 4.65 7.67 -1.87
CA TYR A 61 4.34 9.09 -2.00
C TYR A 61 2.90 9.41 -1.56
N GLN A 62 1.90 8.62 -2.00
CA GLN A 62 0.51 8.78 -1.59
C GLN A 62 0.32 8.52 -0.08
N ALA A 63 0.94 7.47 0.46
CA ALA A 63 0.92 7.17 1.90
C ALA A 63 1.49 8.34 2.72
N ASN A 64 2.58 8.94 2.27
CA ASN A 64 3.19 10.09 2.92
C ASN A 64 2.29 11.33 2.90
N LYS A 65 1.54 11.56 1.83
CA LYS A 65 0.53 12.64 1.79
C LYS A 65 -0.54 12.46 2.86
N ILE A 66 -1.07 11.24 3.01
CA ILE A 66 -2.05 10.92 4.05
C ILE A 66 -1.45 11.11 5.46
N LYS A 67 -0.25 10.60 5.71
CA LYS A 67 0.46 10.80 6.99
C LYS A 67 0.63 12.29 7.31
N GLY A 68 1.00 13.10 6.32
CA GLY A 68 1.13 14.56 6.45
C GLY A 68 -0.21 15.24 6.73
N PHE A 69 -1.28 14.81 6.07
CA PHE A 69 -2.63 15.32 6.29
C PHE A 69 -3.11 15.05 7.72
N ILE A 70 -2.96 13.81 8.20
CA ILE A 70 -3.31 13.42 9.58
C ILE A 70 -2.54 14.27 10.59
N LYS A 71 -1.24 14.50 10.35
CA LYS A 71 -0.41 15.29 11.24
C LYS A 71 -0.82 16.75 11.32
N LYS A 72 -1.29 17.33 10.21
CA LYS A 72 -1.74 18.74 10.13
C LYS A 72 -3.18 18.91 10.61
N SER A 73 -4.01 17.92 10.44
CA SER A 73 -5.42 17.96 10.86
C SER A 73 -5.52 17.92 12.37
N ARG A 74 -6.32 18.87 12.93
CA ARG A 74 -6.71 18.82 14.34
C ARG A 74 -7.67 17.66 14.64
N ASN A 75 -8.42 17.23 13.63
CA ASN A 75 -9.24 16.03 13.66
C ASN A 75 -8.38 14.83 13.25
N LYS A 76 -8.01 14.01 14.23
CA LYS A 76 -7.15 12.85 14.03
C LYS A 76 -7.87 11.66 13.37
N ASN A 77 -9.15 11.75 13.13
CA ASN A 77 -9.94 10.69 12.50
C ASN A 77 -9.97 10.90 10.99
N ILE A 78 -9.34 10.02 10.26
CA ILE A 78 -9.65 9.82 8.85
C ILE A 78 -11.01 9.13 8.82
N ASP A 79 -11.94 9.67 8.02
CA ASP A 79 -13.24 9.06 7.85
C ASP A 79 -13.06 7.61 7.34
N SER A 80 -13.48 6.66 8.17
CA SER A 80 -13.38 5.23 7.88
C SER A 80 -14.25 4.80 6.69
N GLN A 81 -15.14 5.66 6.21
CA GLN A 81 -16.02 5.38 5.08
C GLN A 81 -15.28 5.22 3.74
N THR A 82 -14.04 5.70 3.64
CA THR A 82 -13.29 5.70 2.38
C THR A 82 -12.20 4.64 2.31
N ASN A 83 -12.02 3.81 3.33
CA ASN A 83 -10.93 2.83 3.43
C ASN A 83 -9.54 3.40 3.11
N THR A 84 -9.39 4.72 3.29
CA THR A 84 -8.14 5.45 3.00
C THR A 84 -6.96 4.83 3.74
N THR A 85 -7.19 4.34 4.96
CA THR A 85 -6.17 3.68 5.76
C THR A 85 -5.65 2.43 5.07
N ALA A 86 -6.53 1.55 4.57
CA ALA A 86 -6.14 0.32 3.89
C ALA A 86 -5.39 0.63 2.59
N TYR A 87 -5.99 1.39 1.71
CA TYR A 87 -5.47 1.62 0.36
C TYR A 87 -4.18 2.43 0.30
N TYR A 88 -3.93 3.29 1.29
CA TYR A 88 -2.75 4.15 1.27
C TYR A 88 -1.77 3.85 2.39
N LEU A 89 -2.19 3.80 3.65
CA LEU A 89 -1.26 3.64 4.76
C LEU A 89 -0.75 2.20 4.87
N VAL A 90 -1.65 1.23 4.88
CA VAL A 90 -1.26 -0.19 4.98
C VAL A 90 -0.54 -0.64 3.71
N CYS A 91 -1.06 -0.28 2.52
CA CYS A 91 -0.37 -0.55 1.26
C CYS A 91 1.01 0.12 1.19
N GLY A 92 1.14 1.36 1.66
CA GLY A 92 2.43 2.04 1.73
C GLY A 92 3.43 1.30 2.63
N GLU A 93 2.98 0.78 3.77
CA GLU A 93 3.84 0.01 4.65
C GLU A 93 4.27 -1.32 4.01
N ILE A 94 3.34 -2.05 3.41
CA ILE A 94 3.66 -3.30 2.68
C ILE A 94 4.64 -3.02 1.53
N PHE A 95 4.41 -1.99 0.71
CA PHE A 95 5.33 -1.65 -0.38
C PHE A 95 6.70 -1.21 0.11
N SER A 96 6.81 -0.60 1.29
CA SER A 96 8.11 -0.24 1.86
C SER A 96 9.00 -1.45 2.11
N GLN A 97 8.41 -2.61 2.38
CA GLN A 97 9.03 -3.89 2.68
C GLN A 97 8.47 -5.02 1.78
N LEU A 98 8.30 -4.73 0.48
CA LEU A 98 7.64 -5.63 -0.47
C LEU A 98 8.28 -7.02 -0.52
N ASP A 99 9.61 -7.10 -0.44
CA ASP A 99 10.33 -8.39 -0.48
C ASP A 99 9.96 -9.26 0.73
N GLU A 100 9.87 -8.66 1.92
CA GLU A 100 9.45 -9.37 3.14
C GLU A 100 8.00 -9.84 3.02
N PHE A 101 7.10 -8.99 2.50
CA PHE A 101 5.73 -9.38 2.24
C PHE A 101 5.65 -10.58 1.31
N LEU A 102 6.32 -10.52 0.16
CA LEU A 102 6.30 -11.60 -0.83
C LEU A 102 6.84 -12.92 -0.26
N MET A 103 7.93 -12.87 0.51
CA MET A 103 8.49 -14.05 1.15
C MET A 103 7.57 -14.64 2.22
N ASN A 104 6.87 -13.80 3.00
CA ASN A 104 5.93 -14.28 4.01
C ASN A 104 4.65 -14.87 3.42
N CYS A 105 4.26 -14.42 2.21
CA CYS A 105 3.14 -14.97 1.44
C CYS A 105 3.60 -16.05 0.44
N ASP A 106 4.85 -16.53 0.52
CA ASP A 106 5.43 -17.55 -0.36
C ASP A 106 5.24 -17.23 -1.86
N PHE A 107 5.28 -15.95 -2.23
CA PHE A 107 5.01 -15.44 -3.58
C PHE A 107 3.68 -15.91 -4.18
N ASN A 108 2.70 -16.22 -3.33
CA ASN A 108 1.43 -16.80 -3.75
C ASN A 108 0.24 -15.98 -3.24
N PRO A 109 -0.57 -15.38 -4.14
CA PRO A 109 -1.72 -14.55 -3.76
C PRO A 109 -2.84 -15.31 -3.05
N TYR A 110 -2.84 -16.64 -3.11
CA TYR A 110 -3.85 -17.49 -2.45
C TYR A 110 -3.50 -17.86 -1.01
N LEU A 111 -2.32 -17.49 -0.51
CA LEU A 111 -1.87 -17.82 0.85
C LEU A 111 -2.13 -16.72 1.89
N ARG A 112 -3.14 -15.87 1.67
CA ARG A 112 -3.51 -14.81 2.61
C ARG A 112 -3.75 -15.35 4.03
N ASP A 113 -4.48 -16.47 4.14
CA ASP A 113 -4.84 -17.07 5.43
C ASP A 113 -3.76 -18.01 5.99
N HIS A 114 -2.62 -18.11 5.33
CA HIS A 114 -1.49 -18.87 5.85
C HIS A 114 -0.95 -18.20 7.12
N PRO A 115 -0.72 -18.95 8.21
CA PRO A 115 -0.32 -18.37 9.51
C PRO A 115 0.87 -17.41 9.43
N LYS A 116 1.88 -17.73 8.62
CA LYS A 116 3.07 -16.89 8.43
C LYS A 116 2.73 -15.54 7.77
N CYS A 117 1.83 -15.54 6.77
CA CYS A 117 1.39 -14.33 6.09
C CYS A 117 0.55 -13.46 7.04
N LEU A 118 -0.40 -14.07 7.75
CA LEU A 118 -1.22 -13.37 8.75
C LEU A 118 -0.35 -12.76 9.86
N GLU A 119 0.58 -13.52 10.43
CA GLU A 119 1.49 -13.03 11.46
C GLU A 119 2.26 -11.79 10.98
N TYR A 120 2.81 -11.85 9.77
CA TYR A 120 3.48 -10.71 9.15
C TYR A 120 2.54 -9.49 9.04
N LEU A 121 1.34 -9.67 8.50
CA LEU A 121 0.38 -8.58 8.29
C LEU A 121 -0.07 -7.93 9.60
N TYR A 122 -0.27 -8.72 10.65
CA TYR A 122 -0.65 -8.21 11.98
C TYR A 122 0.46 -7.43 12.69
N HIS A 123 1.73 -7.67 12.34
CA HIS A 123 2.88 -6.98 12.92
C HIS A 123 3.35 -5.76 12.12
N LEU A 124 2.63 -5.37 11.04
CA LEU A 124 2.95 -4.17 10.28
C LEU A 124 2.90 -2.91 11.14
N ASN A 125 3.96 -2.12 11.09
CA ASN A 125 4.05 -0.83 11.79
C ASN A 125 3.56 0.32 10.91
N ILE A 126 2.27 0.49 10.80
CA ILE A 126 1.61 1.42 9.88
C ILE A 126 1.86 2.90 10.24
N LEU A 127 2.32 3.17 11.46
CA LEU A 127 2.52 4.52 11.99
C LEU A 127 3.99 4.98 12.01
N ASP A 128 4.83 4.41 11.15
CA ASP A 128 6.24 4.79 11.08
C ASP A 128 6.42 6.32 10.95
N LYS A 129 7.33 6.85 11.78
CA LYS A 129 7.56 8.29 12.00
C LYS A 129 8.44 8.94 10.94
N ARG A 130 8.58 8.36 9.74
CA ARG A 130 9.39 8.95 8.67
C ARG A 130 8.94 10.38 8.35
N LYS A 131 9.90 11.25 8.05
CA LYS A 131 9.61 12.65 7.69
C LYS A 131 8.75 12.70 6.43
N VAL A 132 7.67 13.46 6.50
CA VAL A 132 6.76 13.70 5.38
C VAL A 132 6.97 15.12 4.89
N SER A 133 7.30 15.28 3.61
CA SER A 133 7.25 16.57 2.94
C SER A 133 5.79 16.93 2.60
N THR A 134 5.38 18.15 2.92
CA THR A 134 4.02 18.64 2.66
C THR A 134 3.99 19.77 1.63
N ASP A 135 5.14 20.11 1.03
CA ASP A 135 5.31 21.23 0.08
C ASP A 135 5.14 20.76 -1.35
N ASP A 136 4.02 20.07 -1.62
CA ASP A 136 3.72 19.50 -2.92
C ASP A 136 2.42 20.08 -3.47
N LYS A 137 2.45 20.56 -4.73
CA LYS A 137 1.27 21.05 -5.43
C LYS A 137 0.16 20.00 -5.56
N TYR A 138 0.52 18.72 -5.49
CA TYR A 138 -0.40 17.58 -5.56
C TYR A 138 -0.86 17.07 -4.18
N TYR A 139 -0.53 17.78 -3.12
CA TYR A 139 -0.83 17.36 -1.74
C TYR A 139 -2.32 17.05 -1.50
N ASN A 140 -3.21 17.79 -2.16
CA ASN A 140 -4.67 17.63 -2.01
C ASN A 140 -5.30 16.63 -2.99
N THR A 141 -4.50 15.88 -3.74
CA THR A 141 -5.00 14.87 -4.70
C THR A 141 -4.53 13.48 -4.29
N LEU A 142 -5.41 12.49 -4.46
CA LEU A 142 -5.10 11.08 -4.22
C LEU A 142 -5.40 10.27 -5.48
N ARG A 143 -4.53 9.31 -5.79
CA ARG A 143 -4.71 8.32 -6.85
C ARG A 143 -4.24 6.96 -6.35
N MET A 144 -4.91 5.90 -6.81
CA MET A 144 -4.65 4.54 -6.35
C MET A 144 -3.40 3.93 -6.99
N SER A 145 -3.12 4.26 -8.25
CA SER A 145 -2.01 3.69 -9.02
C SER A 145 -1.32 4.74 -9.88
N ALA A 146 -0.04 4.54 -10.14
CA ALA A 146 0.74 5.30 -11.12
C ALA A 146 0.51 4.76 -12.53
N ILE A 147 0.15 3.49 -12.65
CA ILE A 147 0.05 2.76 -13.90
C ILE A 147 -1.42 2.57 -14.23
N GLU A 148 -1.92 3.36 -15.17
CA GLU A 148 -3.28 3.23 -15.68
C GLU A 148 -3.24 2.51 -17.03
N LEU A 149 -4.11 1.49 -17.17
CA LEU A 149 -4.37 0.90 -18.47
C LEU A 149 -5.31 1.85 -19.24
N GLU A 150 -4.83 2.45 -20.32
CA GLU A 150 -5.73 3.05 -21.31
C GLU A 150 -6.53 1.92 -21.95
N VAL A 151 -7.83 1.99 -21.81
CA VAL A 151 -8.79 1.04 -22.37
C VAL A 151 -9.22 1.53 -23.75
#